data_907a5863636b01fe9a440cbb5bcc3da5
#
_entry.id   907a5863636b01fe9a440cbb5bcc3da5
#
_cell.length_a   1.000
_cell.length_b   1.000
_cell.length_c   1.000
_cell.angle_alpha   90.00
_cell.angle_beta   90.00
_cell.angle_gamma   90.00
#
_symmetry.space_group_name_H-M   'P 1'
#
loop_
_entity.id
_entity.type
_entity.pdbx_description
1 polymer ?
#
loop_
_entity_poly.entity_id
_entity_poly.type
_entity_poly.pdbx_seq_one_letter_code
_entity_poly.pdbx_strand_id
1 'polypeptide(L)'
;VSPCGNGINFPSLNCTVTDPLDANGKALINGNSLPQAPETTVNFSLRYSVPTPTGEWYAFTDWVYRSKVNFFLYESTEFTGRSLTEGGIRLGYIWGNGKYDMAVFGRNIGDQIRVVGGIDFNNLTGFVNEPRTWGVQFKALF
;
A
#
# COMPACT_ATOMS: atom_id res chain seq x y z
N VAL A 1 -22.06 11.24 10.79
CA VAL A 1 -21.19 10.46 11.67
C VAL A 1 -20.69 11.36 12.77
N SER A 2 -20.73 10.94 14.03
CA SER A 2 -20.17 11.68 15.18
C SER A 2 -18.92 10.93 15.68
N PRO A 3 -17.78 11.07 15.02
CA PRO A 3 -16.60 10.28 15.35
C PRO A 3 -16.01 10.61 16.73
N CYS A 4 -16.34 11.79 17.28
CA CYS A 4 -15.87 12.22 18.61
C CYS A 4 -16.91 12.04 19.72
N GLY A 5 -17.95 11.26 19.48
CA GLY A 5 -19.03 10.99 20.44
C GLY A 5 -20.10 12.09 20.52
N ASN A 6 -21.29 11.71 21.00
CA ASN A 6 -22.41 12.62 21.27
C ASN A 6 -22.38 13.15 22.72
N GLY A 7 -21.21 13.52 23.21
CA GLY A 7 -21.08 13.92 24.61
C GLY A 7 -21.36 15.41 24.85
N ILE A 8 -21.92 15.72 26.01
CA ILE A 8 -22.10 17.10 26.55
C ILE A 8 -20.77 17.84 26.69
N ASN A 9 -19.63 17.15 26.61
CA ASN A 9 -18.26 17.68 26.71
C ASN A 9 -17.52 17.64 25.38
N PHE A 10 -18.07 18.25 24.37
CA PHE A 10 -17.38 18.42 23.08
C PHE A 10 -16.71 19.80 22.99
N PRO A 11 -15.47 19.95 22.42
CA PRO A 11 -14.64 18.87 21.89
C PRO A 11 -14.05 17.96 22.98
N SER A 12 -14.13 16.64 22.79
CA SER A 12 -13.46 15.73 23.70
C SER A 12 -11.95 15.85 23.54
N LEU A 13 -11.20 15.78 24.64
CA LEU A 13 -9.72 15.82 24.64
C LEU A 13 -9.06 14.70 23.80
N ASN A 14 -9.84 13.68 23.43
CA ASN A 14 -9.39 12.51 22.69
C ASN A 14 -9.95 12.45 21.25
N CYS A 15 -10.50 13.56 20.74
CA CYS A 15 -10.97 13.60 19.36
C CYS A 15 -9.78 13.78 18.42
N THR A 16 -9.55 12.79 17.56
CA THR A 16 -8.45 12.74 16.58
C THR A 16 -8.87 13.13 15.16
N VAL A 17 -10.16 13.48 15.00
CA VAL A 17 -10.71 13.98 13.72
C VAL A 17 -10.09 15.32 13.38
N THR A 18 -9.60 15.42 12.16
CA THR A 18 -8.95 16.62 11.61
C THR A 18 -9.90 17.50 10.81
N ASP A 19 -11.08 16.99 10.43
CA ASP A 19 -12.13 17.78 9.81
C ASP A 19 -12.68 18.85 10.77
N PRO A 20 -13.12 20.01 10.26
CA PRO A 20 -13.90 20.94 11.03
C PRO A 20 -15.16 20.27 11.60
N LEU A 21 -15.54 20.64 12.80
CA LEU A 21 -16.71 20.08 13.47
C LEU A 21 -17.79 21.15 13.62
N ASP A 22 -19.06 20.73 13.46
CA ASP A 22 -20.19 21.58 13.79
C ASP A 22 -20.42 21.72 15.31
N ALA A 23 -21.37 22.57 15.72
CA ALA A 23 -21.72 22.76 17.14
C ALA A 23 -22.22 21.48 17.86
N ASN A 24 -22.60 20.45 17.10
CA ASN A 24 -23.05 19.16 17.62
C ASN A 24 -21.96 18.09 17.56
N GLY A 25 -20.73 18.44 17.22
CA GLY A 25 -19.59 17.50 17.11
C GLY A 25 -19.65 16.60 15.88
N LYS A 26 -20.35 16.99 14.83
CA LYS A 26 -20.37 16.25 13.55
C LYS A 26 -19.26 16.78 12.65
N ALA A 27 -18.49 15.88 12.07
CA ALA A 27 -17.46 16.24 11.10
C ALA A 27 -18.10 16.81 9.80
N LEU A 28 -17.58 17.93 9.38
CA LEU A 28 -17.95 18.60 8.12
C LEU A 28 -17.07 18.02 7.01
N ILE A 29 -17.53 16.97 6.36
CA ILE A 29 -16.80 16.20 5.35
C ILE A 29 -16.87 16.78 3.93
N ASN A 30 -17.47 17.95 3.77
CA ASN A 30 -17.65 18.58 2.47
C ASN A 30 -16.29 19.02 1.92
N GLY A 31 -15.90 18.46 0.78
CA GLY A 31 -14.60 18.73 0.14
C GLY A 31 -13.52 17.68 0.45
N ASN A 32 -13.79 16.69 1.29
CA ASN A 32 -12.85 15.60 1.54
C ASN A 32 -12.66 14.73 0.29
N SER A 33 -11.48 14.17 0.17
CA SER A 33 -11.17 13.15 -0.84
C SER A 33 -12.01 11.88 -0.60
N LEU A 34 -12.30 11.15 -1.67
CA LEU A 34 -13.00 9.88 -1.55
C LEU A 34 -12.20 8.90 -0.68
N PRO A 35 -12.85 8.15 0.22
CA PRO A 35 -12.19 7.14 1.04
C PRO A 35 -11.49 6.09 0.18
N GLN A 36 -10.31 5.65 0.63
CA GLN A 36 -9.48 4.63 -0.01
C GLN A 36 -9.06 4.93 -1.45
N ALA A 37 -9.22 6.19 -1.88
CA ALA A 37 -8.84 6.66 -3.20
C ALA A 37 -7.64 7.61 -3.11
N PRO A 38 -6.40 7.15 -3.35
CA PRO A 38 -5.25 8.04 -3.42
C PRO A 38 -5.39 8.98 -4.63
N GLU A 39 -5.05 10.25 -4.46
CA GLU A 39 -5.13 11.24 -5.55
C GLU A 39 -4.16 10.93 -6.69
N THR A 40 -3.04 10.29 -6.37
CA THR A 40 -2.00 9.95 -7.34
C THR A 40 -1.50 8.54 -7.12
N THR A 41 -1.50 7.77 -8.20
CA THR A 41 -0.85 6.45 -8.25
C THR A 41 0.05 6.40 -9.49
N VAL A 42 1.30 6.03 -9.30
CA VAL A 42 2.28 5.85 -10.38
C VAL A 42 2.79 4.43 -10.35
N ASN A 43 2.74 3.76 -11.51
CA ASN A 43 3.28 2.42 -11.70
C ASN A 43 4.42 2.49 -12.71
N PHE A 44 5.54 1.86 -12.39
CA PHE A 44 6.68 1.74 -13.28
C PHE A 44 7.17 0.30 -13.26
N SER A 45 7.49 -0.25 -14.43
CA SER A 45 8.14 -1.55 -14.53
C SER A 45 9.17 -1.56 -15.66
N LEU A 46 10.25 -2.32 -15.47
CA LEU A 46 11.31 -2.49 -16.44
C LEU A 46 11.76 -3.95 -16.46
N ARG A 47 11.89 -4.51 -17.65
CA ARG A 47 12.52 -5.81 -17.89
C ARG A 47 13.70 -5.63 -18.82
N TYR A 48 14.83 -6.22 -18.45
CA TYR A 48 16.01 -6.34 -19.29
C TYR A 48 16.37 -7.82 -19.41
N SER A 49 16.64 -8.26 -20.64
CA SER A 49 16.95 -9.66 -20.95
C SER A 49 18.21 -9.75 -21.79
N VAL A 50 19.02 -10.77 -21.53
CA VAL A 50 20.24 -11.10 -22.26
C VAL A 50 20.16 -12.54 -22.74
N PRO A 51 20.00 -12.78 -24.05
CA PRO A 51 20.01 -14.13 -24.61
C PRO A 51 21.40 -14.75 -24.52
N THR A 52 21.45 -16.05 -24.28
CA THR A 52 22.65 -16.87 -24.27
C THR A 52 22.43 -18.12 -25.15
N PRO A 53 23.46 -18.88 -25.54
CA PRO A 53 23.29 -20.09 -26.33
C PRO A 53 22.42 -21.17 -25.67
N THR A 54 22.28 -21.14 -24.35
CA THR A 54 21.54 -22.16 -23.59
C THR A 54 20.23 -21.66 -22.99
N GLY A 55 19.96 -20.33 -23.07
CA GLY A 55 18.76 -19.73 -22.47
C GLY A 55 18.82 -18.21 -22.44
N GLU A 56 18.15 -17.61 -21.49
CA GLU A 56 18.03 -16.16 -21.33
C GLU A 56 18.17 -15.76 -19.85
N TRP A 57 19.11 -14.87 -19.55
CA TRP A 57 19.11 -14.15 -18.27
C TRP A 57 18.13 -12.99 -18.34
N TYR A 58 17.41 -12.76 -17.25
CA TYR A 58 16.57 -11.57 -17.17
C TYR A 58 16.65 -10.91 -15.79
N ALA A 59 16.51 -9.61 -15.82
CA ALA A 59 16.28 -8.77 -14.65
C ALA A 59 14.94 -8.05 -14.84
N PHE A 60 14.12 -8.05 -13.81
CA PHE A 60 12.84 -7.36 -13.79
C PHE A 60 12.73 -6.54 -12.51
N THR A 61 12.18 -5.34 -12.61
CA THR A 61 11.84 -4.50 -11.46
C THR A 61 10.50 -3.84 -11.70
N ASP A 62 9.73 -3.71 -10.64
CA ASP A 62 8.44 -3.04 -10.62
C ASP A 62 8.34 -2.13 -9.40
N TRP A 63 7.73 -0.98 -9.58
CA TRP A 63 7.57 0.04 -8.55
C TRP A 63 6.19 0.62 -8.61
N VAL A 64 5.58 0.78 -7.44
CA VAL A 64 4.30 1.43 -7.26
C VAL A 64 4.46 2.54 -6.24
N TYR A 65 4.06 3.75 -6.61
CA TYR A 65 3.88 4.86 -5.71
C TYR A 65 2.40 5.18 -5.58
N ARG A 66 1.94 5.40 -4.36
CA ARG A 66 0.65 6.00 -4.08
C ARG A 66 0.81 7.17 -3.11
N SER A 67 0.01 8.21 -3.32
CA SER A 67 -0.06 9.37 -2.43
C SER A 67 -0.74 9.00 -1.10
N LYS A 68 -0.78 9.96 -0.18
CA LYS A 68 -1.60 9.91 1.04
C LYS A 68 -3.03 9.47 0.69
N VAL A 69 -3.64 8.67 1.55
CA VAL A 69 -5.01 8.19 1.39
C VAL A 69 -5.74 8.26 2.73
N ASN A 70 -6.99 8.68 2.69
CA ASN A 70 -7.89 8.62 3.82
C ASN A 70 -8.75 7.35 3.75
N PHE A 71 -8.97 6.66 4.88
CA PHE A 71 -9.68 5.37 4.87
C PHE A 71 -11.19 5.50 5.08
N PHE A 72 -11.65 6.62 5.65
CA PHE A 72 -13.06 6.86 5.95
C PHE A 72 -13.57 8.17 5.33
N LEU A 73 -14.88 8.41 5.48
CA LEU A 73 -15.51 9.64 4.99
C LEU A 73 -15.04 10.90 5.73
N TYR A 74 -14.68 10.77 7.00
CA TYR A 74 -14.06 11.84 7.79
C TYR A 74 -12.54 11.62 7.85
N GLU A 75 -11.80 12.70 8.01
CA GLU A 75 -10.35 12.63 8.17
C GLU A 75 -9.98 12.55 9.65
N SER A 76 -9.09 11.62 9.98
CA SER A 76 -8.49 11.52 11.31
C SER A 76 -7.03 11.07 11.21
N THR A 77 -6.28 11.36 12.26
CA THR A 77 -4.84 11.07 12.27
C THR A 77 -4.54 9.58 12.13
N GLU A 78 -5.30 8.73 12.83
CA GLU A 78 -5.10 7.28 12.84
C GLU A 78 -5.60 6.57 11.58
N PHE A 79 -6.59 7.15 10.88
CA PHE A 79 -7.16 6.57 9.69
C PHE A 79 -6.65 7.19 8.38
N THR A 80 -5.51 7.85 8.46
CA THR A 80 -4.82 8.41 7.32
C THR A 80 -3.56 7.60 7.01
N GLY A 81 -3.54 6.94 5.84
CA GLY A 81 -2.35 6.28 5.29
C GLY A 81 -1.41 7.29 4.66
N ARG A 82 -0.14 7.31 5.08
CA ARG A 82 0.91 8.11 4.43
C ARG A 82 1.20 7.57 3.03
N SER A 83 1.88 8.37 2.22
CA SER A 83 2.38 7.91 0.92
C SER A 83 3.21 6.65 1.07
N LEU A 84 3.08 5.74 0.11
CA LEU A 84 3.76 4.46 0.09
C LEU A 84 4.44 4.27 -1.25
N THR A 85 5.71 3.87 -1.22
CA THR A 85 6.45 3.40 -2.39
C THR A 85 6.88 1.97 -2.14
N GLU A 86 6.38 1.06 -2.95
CA GLU A 86 6.78 -0.34 -2.91
C GLU A 86 7.47 -0.71 -4.21
N GLY A 87 8.57 -1.45 -4.09
CA GLY A 87 9.31 -1.93 -5.25
C GLY A 87 9.70 -3.37 -5.10
N GLY A 88 9.74 -4.05 -6.24
CA GLY A 88 10.19 -5.42 -6.39
C GLY A 88 11.36 -5.54 -7.34
N ILE A 89 12.16 -6.58 -7.15
CA ILE A 89 13.22 -6.99 -8.06
C ILE A 89 13.15 -8.49 -8.27
N ARG A 90 13.43 -8.93 -9.50
CA ARG A 90 13.51 -10.35 -9.86
C ARG A 90 14.67 -10.55 -10.82
N LEU A 91 15.53 -11.48 -10.50
CA LEU A 91 16.64 -11.92 -11.35
C LEU A 91 16.46 -13.41 -11.63
N GLY A 92 16.46 -13.79 -12.89
CA GLY A 92 16.21 -15.17 -13.25
C GLY A 92 16.90 -15.62 -14.52
N TYR A 93 16.84 -16.92 -14.73
CA TYR A 93 17.35 -17.59 -15.91
C TYR A 93 16.30 -18.56 -16.46
N ILE A 94 16.04 -18.43 -17.76
CA ILE A 94 15.10 -19.27 -18.52
C ILE A 94 15.90 -20.16 -19.46
N TRP A 95 15.61 -21.47 -19.49
CA TRP A 95 16.29 -22.41 -20.39
C TRP A 95 15.36 -23.50 -20.89
N GLY A 96 15.90 -24.43 -21.73
CA GLY A 96 15.12 -25.52 -22.28
C GLY A 96 13.98 -25.04 -23.19
N ASN A 97 14.21 -24.01 -24.02
CA ASN A 97 13.19 -23.38 -24.87
C ASN A 97 11.99 -22.85 -24.09
N GLY A 98 12.25 -22.25 -22.93
CA GLY A 98 11.20 -21.68 -22.06
C GLY A 98 10.55 -22.65 -21.09
N LYS A 99 10.97 -23.93 -21.10
CA LYS A 99 10.39 -24.95 -20.22
C LYS A 99 10.74 -24.74 -18.74
N TYR A 100 11.91 -24.19 -18.46
CA TYR A 100 12.41 -24.01 -17.09
C TYR A 100 12.68 -22.53 -16.85
N ASP A 101 12.30 -22.04 -15.68
CA ASP A 101 12.59 -20.70 -15.19
C ASP A 101 12.97 -20.79 -13.70
N MET A 102 14.14 -20.30 -13.36
CA MET A 102 14.58 -20.16 -11.96
C MET A 102 14.87 -18.70 -11.69
N ALA A 103 14.34 -18.18 -10.59
CA ALA A 103 14.53 -16.79 -10.22
C ALA A 103 14.66 -16.60 -8.71
N VAL A 104 15.46 -15.61 -8.34
CA VAL A 104 15.46 -14.98 -7.00
C VAL A 104 14.68 -13.71 -7.11
N PHE A 105 13.84 -13.41 -6.12
CA PHE A 105 13.07 -12.18 -6.09
C PHE A 105 13.05 -11.54 -4.70
N GLY A 106 12.88 -10.24 -4.68
CA GLY A 106 12.58 -9.45 -3.49
C GLY A 106 11.33 -8.62 -3.70
N ARG A 107 10.48 -8.52 -2.69
CA ARG A 107 9.32 -7.63 -2.64
C ARG A 107 9.49 -6.61 -1.54
N ASN A 108 8.90 -5.45 -1.71
CA ASN A 108 9.05 -4.30 -0.81
C ASN A 108 10.51 -4.08 -0.41
N ILE A 109 11.42 -4.03 -1.41
CA ILE A 109 12.87 -3.95 -1.17
C ILE A 109 13.28 -2.67 -0.42
N GLY A 110 12.46 -1.61 -0.49
CA GLY A 110 12.59 -0.39 0.29
C GLY A 110 12.21 -0.53 1.77
N ASP A 111 11.61 -1.66 2.17
CA ASP A 111 11.18 -1.98 3.53
C ASP A 111 10.29 -0.89 4.15
N GLN A 112 9.43 -0.30 3.34
CA GLN A 112 8.47 0.68 3.84
C GLN A 112 7.26 -0.03 4.44
N ILE A 113 7.00 0.20 5.72
CA ILE A 113 5.79 -0.27 6.40
C ILE A 113 4.88 0.93 6.62
N ARG A 114 3.64 0.83 6.11
CA ARG A 114 2.62 1.89 6.20
C ARG A 114 1.26 1.27 6.48
N VAL A 115 0.42 2.02 7.15
CA VAL A 115 -0.99 1.65 7.31
C VAL A 115 -1.65 1.74 5.93
N VAL A 116 -2.32 0.66 5.52
CA VAL A 116 -2.99 0.53 4.22
C VAL A 116 -4.49 0.41 4.32
N GLY A 117 -5.02 0.29 5.53
CA GLY A 117 -6.44 0.24 5.82
C GLY A 117 -6.69 0.25 7.32
N GLY A 118 -7.94 0.40 7.70
CA GLY A 118 -8.34 0.38 9.10
C GLY A 118 -9.81 0.00 9.25
N ILE A 119 -10.17 -0.37 10.46
CA ILE A 119 -11.55 -0.61 10.88
C ILE A 119 -11.81 0.29 12.08
N ASP A 120 -12.82 1.16 11.93
CA ASP A 120 -13.33 1.98 13.03
C ASP A 120 -14.37 1.17 13.79
N PHE A 121 -13.91 0.41 14.77
CA PHE A 121 -14.74 -0.37 15.67
C PHE A 121 -14.24 -0.14 17.10
N ASN A 122 -14.80 -0.83 18.11
CA ASN A 122 -14.44 -0.66 19.53
C ASN A 122 -12.92 -0.75 19.79
N ASN A 123 -12.19 -1.46 18.92
CA ASN A 123 -10.74 -1.52 18.92
C ASN A 123 -10.25 -0.93 17.60
N LEU A 124 -9.52 0.17 17.65
CA LEU A 124 -8.84 0.74 16.49
C LEU A 124 -7.93 -0.31 15.87
N THR A 125 -8.34 -0.88 14.75
CA THR A 125 -7.57 -1.91 14.04
C THR A 125 -7.04 -1.34 12.75
N GLY A 126 -5.72 -1.36 12.59
CA GLY A 126 -5.05 -0.96 11.36
C GLY A 126 -4.43 -2.17 10.66
N PHE A 127 -4.43 -2.13 9.33
CA PHE A 127 -3.72 -3.08 8.47
C PHE A 127 -2.49 -2.40 7.90
N VAL A 128 -1.37 -3.11 7.86
CA VAL A 128 -0.13 -2.64 7.23
C VAL A 128 0.14 -3.44 5.95
N ASN A 129 0.93 -2.86 5.05
CA ASN A 129 1.41 -3.57 3.87
C ASN A 129 2.40 -4.69 4.25
N GLU A 130 2.72 -5.55 3.29
CA GLU A 130 3.68 -6.63 3.48
C GLU A 130 5.08 -6.10 3.78
N PRO A 131 5.83 -6.71 4.71
CA PRO A 131 7.23 -6.40 4.95
C PRO A 131 8.09 -6.85 3.78
N ARG A 132 9.36 -6.42 3.78
CA ARG A 132 10.33 -6.89 2.79
C ARG A 132 10.46 -8.41 2.86
N THR A 133 10.29 -9.05 1.70
CA THR A 133 10.34 -10.50 1.55
C THR A 133 11.30 -10.88 0.43
N TRP A 134 12.11 -11.90 0.65
CA TRP A 134 12.97 -12.52 -0.36
C TRP A 134 12.56 -13.96 -0.58
N GLY A 135 12.66 -14.41 -1.82
CA GLY A 135 12.32 -15.78 -2.16
C GLY A 135 13.03 -16.28 -3.41
N VAL A 136 12.91 -17.59 -3.62
CA VAL A 136 13.35 -18.29 -4.82
C VAL A 136 12.15 -18.95 -5.45
N GLN A 137 12.04 -18.87 -6.76
CA GLN A 137 10.99 -19.50 -7.54
C GLN A 137 11.61 -20.42 -8.58
N PHE A 138 11.04 -21.61 -8.72
CA PHE A 138 11.33 -22.52 -9.84
C PHE A 138 10.01 -22.86 -10.54
N LYS A 139 10.02 -22.77 -11.87
CA LYS A 139 8.89 -23.13 -12.73
C LYS A 139 9.36 -24.16 -13.75
N ALA A 140 8.61 -25.24 -13.91
CA ALA A 140 8.80 -26.24 -14.95
C ALA A 140 7.48 -26.43 -15.73
N LEU A 141 7.57 -26.51 -17.06
CA LEU A 141 6.45 -26.82 -17.94
C LEU A 141 6.70 -28.22 -18.56
N PHE A 142 5.75 -29.10 -18.38
CA PHE A 142 5.78 -30.48 -18.89
C PHE A 142 4.90 -30.64 -20.13
#